data_276f194defff441f26a58ecf4bea3cf0
#
_entry.id   276f194defff441f26a58ecf4bea3cf0
#
_cell.length_a   1.000
_cell.length_b   1.000
_cell.length_c   1.000
_cell.angle_alpha   90.00
_cell.angle_beta   90.00
_cell.angle_gamma   90.00
#
_symmetry.space_group_name_H-M   'P 1'
#
loop_
_entity.id
_entity.type
_entity.pdbx_description
1 polymer ?
#
loop_
_entity_poly.entity_id
_entity_poly.type
_entity_poly.pdbx_seq_one_letter_code
_entity_poly.pdbx_strand_id
1 'polypeptide(L)'
;MYTRKTWKSKNAIEIAEYHDCRYGAPGRSRMEKRKATPEEMEKQNQRNRERKARHKLWANFKEDDYFSTWTFKKESRPQDMGEAKQIFSKVIGIIRREYKKRGHKLCWIRNIEVGTKNAWHIHIVLNRIPDTDLIL
;
A
#
# COMPACT_ATOMS: atom_id res chain seq x y z
N MET A 1 18.03 -25.09 10.05
CA MET A 1 16.91 -25.26 9.08
C MET A 1 16.44 -23.89 8.68
N TYR A 2 16.12 -23.68 7.41
CA TYR A 2 15.56 -22.45 6.91
C TYR A 2 14.05 -22.59 6.83
N THR A 3 13.32 -21.57 7.26
CA THR A 3 11.89 -21.48 6.97
C THR A 3 11.72 -20.72 5.68
N ARG A 4 11.06 -21.32 4.70
CA ARG A 4 10.74 -20.71 3.42
C ARG A 4 9.27 -20.37 3.37
N LYS A 5 8.95 -19.10 3.14
CA LYS A 5 7.59 -18.62 2.87
C LYS A 5 7.50 -18.17 1.43
N THR A 6 6.52 -18.71 0.73
CA THR A 6 6.25 -18.33 -0.67
C THR A 6 4.89 -17.66 -0.74
N TRP A 7 4.86 -16.48 -1.34
CA TRP A 7 3.64 -15.79 -1.73
C TRP A 7 3.59 -15.74 -3.26
N LYS A 8 2.43 -16.06 -3.83
CA LYS A 8 2.24 -16.08 -5.29
C LYS A 8 1.03 -15.24 -5.66
N SER A 9 1.16 -14.46 -6.72
CA SER A 9 0.06 -13.77 -7.40
C SER A 9 0.11 -14.08 -8.91
N LYS A 10 -0.82 -13.50 -9.66
CA LYS A 10 -0.83 -13.62 -11.11
C LYS A 10 0.47 -13.08 -11.75
N ASN A 11 1.02 -12.01 -11.20
CA ASN A 11 2.10 -11.25 -11.82
C ASN A 11 3.43 -11.34 -11.07
N ALA A 12 3.47 -11.96 -9.87
CA ALA A 12 4.69 -12.00 -9.06
C ALA A 12 4.72 -13.19 -8.11
N ILE A 13 5.95 -13.59 -7.76
CA ILE A 13 6.24 -14.57 -6.73
C ILE A 13 7.23 -13.92 -5.77
N GLU A 14 6.91 -13.91 -4.48
CA GLU A 14 7.84 -13.49 -3.42
C GLU A 14 8.23 -14.70 -2.59
N ILE A 15 9.52 -14.92 -2.44
CA ILE A 15 10.08 -16.00 -1.62
C ILE A 15 10.90 -15.35 -0.52
N ALA A 16 10.57 -15.65 0.72
CA ALA A 16 11.34 -15.23 1.89
C ALA A 16 11.92 -16.46 2.57
N GLU A 17 13.23 -16.48 2.72
CA GLU A 17 13.96 -17.51 3.46
C GLU A 17 14.60 -16.87 4.69
N TYR A 18 14.39 -17.46 5.84
CA TYR A 18 14.95 -16.96 7.09
C TYR A 18 15.23 -18.09 8.06
N HIS A 19 16.23 -17.89 8.90
CA HIS A 19 16.48 -18.75 10.03
C HIS A 19 15.39 -18.57 11.07
N ASP A 20 14.77 -19.67 11.48
CA ASP A 20 13.96 -19.66 12.67
C ASP A 20 14.92 -19.58 13.88
N CYS A 21 14.78 -18.52 14.67
CA CYS A 21 15.55 -18.33 15.91
C CYS A 21 15.35 -19.46 16.93
N ARG A 22 14.39 -20.33 16.69
CA ARG A 22 14.13 -21.55 17.49
C ARG A 22 15.05 -22.70 17.13
N TYR A 23 15.93 -22.50 16.15
CA TYR A 23 16.84 -23.53 15.72
C TYR A 23 18.02 -23.60 16.70
N GLY A 24 17.76 -24.27 17.82
CA GLY A 24 18.78 -24.63 18.77
C GLY A 24 19.24 -26.05 18.52
N ALA A 25 20.48 -26.34 18.88
CA ALA A 25 20.94 -27.71 18.96
C ALA A 25 19.99 -28.54 19.85
N PRO A 26 19.75 -29.83 19.56
CA PRO A 26 18.93 -30.70 20.40
C PRO A 26 19.36 -30.57 21.86
N GLY A 27 18.40 -30.40 22.77
CA GLY A 27 18.65 -30.25 24.21
C GLY A 27 18.79 -28.82 24.74
N ARG A 28 18.75 -27.77 23.93
CA ARG A 28 18.68 -26.38 24.45
C ARG A 28 17.26 -26.06 24.92
N SER A 29 17.18 -25.51 26.13
CA SER A 29 15.94 -24.96 26.66
C SER A 29 15.44 -23.80 25.78
N ARG A 30 14.12 -23.64 25.70
CA ARG A 30 13.49 -22.53 24.97
C ARG A 30 13.89 -21.21 25.63
N MET A 31 14.46 -20.29 24.88
CA MET A 31 14.75 -18.95 25.39
C MET A 31 13.48 -18.30 25.92
N GLU A 32 13.62 -17.58 27.04
CA GLU A 32 12.52 -16.78 27.57
C GLU A 32 11.98 -15.82 26.50
N LYS A 33 10.67 -15.74 26.41
CA LYS A 33 10.01 -14.80 25.51
C LYS A 33 10.15 -13.39 26.06
N ARG A 34 11.07 -12.62 25.53
CA ARG A 34 11.11 -11.18 25.78
C ARG A 34 9.90 -10.50 25.10
N LYS A 35 9.20 -9.62 25.82
CA LYS A 35 8.22 -8.73 25.19
C LYS A 35 8.95 -7.76 24.28
N ALA A 36 8.45 -7.58 23.06
CA ALA A 36 8.98 -6.60 22.12
C ALA A 36 8.74 -5.18 22.66
N THR A 37 9.69 -4.28 22.45
CA THR A 37 9.52 -2.86 22.80
C THR A 37 8.50 -2.19 21.84
N PRO A 38 7.90 -1.05 22.23
CA PRO A 38 7.01 -0.30 21.35
C PRO A 38 7.65 0.03 19.99
N GLU A 39 8.93 0.40 19.97
CA GLU A 39 9.67 0.72 18.77
C GLU A 39 9.87 -0.52 17.87
N GLU A 40 10.20 -1.67 18.46
CA GLU A 40 10.32 -2.93 17.76
C GLU A 40 8.99 -3.36 17.13
N MET A 41 7.90 -3.16 17.87
CA MET A 41 6.54 -3.44 17.39
C MET A 41 6.15 -2.51 16.23
N GLU A 42 6.42 -1.21 16.34
CA GLU A 42 6.12 -0.26 15.26
C GLU A 42 6.93 -0.57 14.00
N LYS A 43 8.22 -0.84 14.13
CA LYS A 43 9.08 -1.26 13.02
C LYS A 43 8.56 -2.53 12.33
N GLN A 44 8.09 -3.50 13.10
CA GLN A 44 7.49 -4.72 12.55
C GLN A 44 6.15 -4.43 11.87
N ASN A 45 5.32 -3.57 12.45
CA ASN A 45 4.06 -3.15 11.88
C ASN A 45 4.25 -2.42 10.55
N GLN A 46 5.26 -1.54 10.48
CA GLN A 46 5.62 -0.85 9.25
C GLN A 46 6.03 -1.84 8.14
N ARG A 47 6.94 -2.77 8.44
CA ARG A 47 7.33 -3.83 7.48
C ARG A 47 6.13 -4.65 7.00
N ASN A 48 5.20 -4.95 7.90
CA ASN A 48 3.98 -5.67 7.55
C ASN A 48 3.07 -4.83 6.63
N ARG A 49 2.94 -3.52 6.89
CA ARG A 49 2.18 -2.59 6.02
C ARG A 49 2.79 -2.51 4.62
N GLU A 50 4.11 -2.34 4.54
CA GLU A 50 4.85 -2.30 3.27
C GLU A 50 4.69 -3.59 2.46
N ARG A 51 4.84 -4.74 3.12
CA ARG A 51 4.64 -6.04 2.47
C ARG A 51 3.21 -6.20 1.94
N LYS A 52 2.20 -5.84 2.74
CA LYS A 52 0.80 -5.90 2.32
C LYS A 52 0.52 -4.97 1.15
N ALA A 53 1.08 -3.76 1.15
CA ALA A 53 0.95 -2.81 0.04
C ALA A 53 1.58 -3.38 -1.24
N ARG A 54 2.79 -3.92 -1.16
CA ARG A 54 3.49 -4.56 -2.28
C ARG A 54 2.69 -5.74 -2.85
N HIS A 55 2.17 -6.62 -1.99
CA HIS A 55 1.33 -7.74 -2.43
C HIS A 55 0.05 -7.26 -3.13
N LYS A 56 -0.60 -6.20 -2.63
CA LYS A 56 -1.78 -5.61 -3.28
C LYS A 56 -1.44 -5.02 -4.65
N LEU A 57 -0.30 -4.33 -4.77
CA LEU A 57 0.16 -3.79 -6.05
C LEU A 57 0.33 -4.93 -7.06
N TRP A 58 1.12 -5.94 -6.74
CA TRP A 58 1.37 -7.06 -7.65
C TRP A 58 0.14 -7.91 -7.98
N ALA A 59 -0.83 -8.01 -7.07
CA ALA A 59 -2.04 -8.78 -7.31
C ALA A 59 -3.05 -8.08 -8.20
N ASN A 60 -3.09 -6.73 -8.19
CA ASN A 60 -4.19 -5.97 -8.78
C ASN A 60 -3.78 -5.05 -9.92
N PHE A 61 -2.48 -4.79 -10.11
CA PHE A 61 -1.97 -3.82 -11.08
C PHE A 61 -0.98 -4.46 -12.05
N LYS A 62 -0.80 -3.82 -13.21
CA LYS A 62 0.09 -4.21 -14.30
C LYS A 62 0.85 -2.99 -14.82
N GLU A 63 1.80 -3.19 -15.75
CA GLU A 63 2.71 -2.15 -16.23
C GLU A 63 2.01 -0.94 -16.87
N ASP A 64 0.87 -1.13 -17.52
CA ASP A 64 0.14 -0.05 -18.19
C ASP A 64 -0.84 0.70 -17.28
N ASP A 65 -0.88 0.39 -15.97
CA ASP A 65 -1.75 1.08 -15.03
C ASP A 65 -1.21 2.45 -14.67
N TYR A 66 -2.10 3.38 -14.30
CA TYR A 66 -1.71 4.75 -14.01
C TYR A 66 -1.07 4.90 -12.63
N PHE A 67 0.08 5.54 -12.61
CA PHE A 67 0.64 6.15 -11.41
C PHE A 67 0.52 7.66 -11.51
N SER A 68 -0.22 8.28 -10.60
CA SER A 68 -0.49 9.71 -10.61
C SER A 68 -0.14 10.35 -9.27
N THR A 69 0.28 11.60 -9.32
CA THR A 69 0.44 12.46 -8.15
C THR A 69 -0.56 13.60 -8.23
N TRP A 70 -1.48 13.63 -7.26
CA TRP A 70 -2.47 14.69 -7.15
C TRP A 70 -2.00 15.73 -6.16
N THR A 71 -2.07 16.98 -6.57
CA THR A 71 -1.68 18.13 -5.74
C THR A 71 -2.88 19.04 -5.54
N PHE A 72 -2.83 19.84 -4.48
CA PHE A 72 -3.87 20.83 -4.19
C PHE A 72 -3.40 22.22 -4.58
N LYS A 73 -4.30 23.03 -5.14
CA LYS A 73 -4.06 24.45 -5.29
C LYS A 73 -3.79 25.06 -3.93
N LYS A 74 -2.94 26.09 -3.87
CA LYS A 74 -2.52 26.74 -2.62
C LYS A 74 -3.71 27.15 -1.74
N GLU A 75 -4.76 27.68 -2.36
CA GLU A 75 -5.97 28.17 -1.71
C GLU A 75 -6.91 27.07 -1.22
N SER A 76 -6.73 25.84 -1.72
CA SER A 76 -7.59 24.69 -1.44
C SER A 76 -6.83 23.55 -0.76
N ARG A 77 -5.72 23.86 -0.10
CA ARG A 77 -4.94 22.86 0.63
C ARG A 77 -5.68 22.40 1.87
N PRO A 78 -5.76 21.10 2.11
CA PRO A 78 -6.36 20.60 3.34
C PRO A 78 -5.55 21.04 4.56
N GLN A 79 -6.25 21.30 5.66
CA GLN A 79 -5.65 21.71 6.93
C GLN A 79 -4.97 20.53 7.65
N ASP A 80 -5.54 19.35 7.50
CA ASP A 80 -5.06 18.13 8.15
C ASP A 80 -5.27 16.88 7.29
N MET A 81 -4.77 15.75 7.79
CA MET A 81 -4.91 14.44 7.15
C MET A 81 -6.38 13.99 7.02
N GLY A 82 -7.25 14.40 7.94
CA GLY A 82 -8.68 14.05 7.91
C GLY A 82 -9.37 14.71 6.73
N GLU A 83 -9.14 16.00 6.53
CA GLU A 83 -9.67 16.77 5.41
C GLU A 83 -9.12 16.26 4.06
N ALA A 84 -7.81 15.97 4.00
CA ALA A 84 -7.21 15.37 2.80
C ALA A 84 -7.87 14.05 2.42
N LYS A 85 -8.17 13.19 3.40
CA LYS A 85 -8.88 11.93 3.19
C LYS A 85 -10.32 12.14 2.73
N GLN A 86 -11.02 13.12 3.26
CA GLN A 86 -12.40 13.45 2.86
C GLN A 86 -12.46 13.93 1.41
N ILE A 87 -11.56 14.85 1.02
CA ILE A 87 -11.46 15.34 -0.36
C ILE A 87 -11.15 14.17 -1.30
N PHE A 88 -10.17 13.35 -0.95
CA PHE A 88 -9.85 12.14 -1.71
C PHE A 88 -11.07 11.24 -1.89
N SER A 89 -11.83 11.00 -0.83
CA SER A 89 -13.01 10.11 -0.87
C SER A 89 -14.08 10.63 -1.82
N LYS A 90 -14.27 11.95 -1.91
CA LYS A 90 -15.19 12.56 -2.87
C LYS A 90 -14.72 12.34 -4.30
N VAL A 91 -13.44 12.63 -4.59
CA VAL A 91 -12.87 12.50 -5.94
C VAL A 91 -12.87 11.04 -6.41
N ILE A 92 -12.39 10.11 -5.57
CA ILE A 92 -12.37 8.68 -5.92
C ILE A 92 -13.78 8.10 -6.10
N GLY A 93 -14.76 8.67 -5.40
CA GLY A 93 -16.17 8.35 -5.58
C GLY A 93 -16.70 8.73 -6.95
N ILE A 94 -16.27 9.87 -7.50
CA ILE A 94 -16.61 10.30 -8.86
C ILE A 94 -15.99 9.34 -9.87
N ILE A 95 -14.68 9.09 -9.77
CA ILE A 95 -13.96 8.18 -10.65
C ILE A 95 -14.57 6.77 -10.62
N ARG A 96 -14.94 6.28 -9.44
CA ARG A 96 -15.59 4.97 -9.30
C ARG A 96 -16.92 4.89 -10.06
N ARG A 97 -17.72 5.96 -10.03
CA ARG A 97 -18.97 6.02 -10.79
C ARG A 97 -18.71 5.98 -12.30
N GLU A 98 -17.69 6.68 -12.76
CA GLU A 98 -17.33 6.67 -14.19
C GLU A 98 -16.84 5.28 -14.65
N TYR A 99 -16.01 4.61 -13.85
CA TYR A 99 -15.61 3.23 -14.11
C TYR A 99 -16.82 2.29 -14.17
N LYS A 100 -17.73 2.41 -13.19
CA LYS A 100 -18.95 1.60 -13.15
C LYS A 100 -19.86 1.82 -14.37
N LYS A 101 -20.03 3.05 -14.83
CA LYS A 101 -20.80 3.37 -16.06
C LYS A 101 -20.23 2.65 -17.29
N ARG A 102 -18.92 2.43 -17.31
CA ARG A 102 -18.22 1.72 -18.41
C ARG A 102 -18.11 0.21 -18.19
N GLY A 103 -18.77 -0.33 -17.17
CA GLY A 103 -18.75 -1.76 -16.86
C GLY A 103 -17.48 -2.27 -16.19
N HIS A 104 -16.65 -1.37 -15.65
CA HIS A 104 -15.37 -1.72 -15.05
C HIS A 104 -15.36 -1.46 -13.53
N LYS A 105 -14.55 -2.26 -12.82
CA LYS A 105 -14.28 -2.05 -11.41
C LYS A 105 -13.04 -1.18 -11.25
N LEU A 106 -13.14 -0.14 -10.44
CA LEU A 106 -12.00 0.67 -10.03
C LEU A 106 -11.20 -0.06 -8.96
N CYS A 107 -9.91 -0.27 -9.23
CA CYS A 107 -8.90 -0.69 -8.26
C CYS A 107 -7.94 0.48 -8.03
N TRP A 108 -7.59 0.73 -6.78
CA TRP A 108 -6.66 1.81 -6.44
C TRP A 108 -5.90 1.53 -5.14
N ILE A 109 -4.72 2.11 -5.07
CA ILE A 109 -3.88 2.21 -3.86
C ILE A 109 -3.36 3.63 -3.80
N ARG A 110 -3.35 4.23 -2.60
CA ARG A 110 -2.83 5.58 -2.40
C ARG A 110 -1.90 5.69 -1.21
N ASN A 111 -1.04 6.71 -1.27
CA ASN A 111 -0.32 7.27 -0.14
C ASN A 111 -0.58 8.78 -0.09
N ILE A 112 -0.85 9.34 1.09
CA ILE A 112 -1.02 10.77 1.31
C ILE A 112 0.19 11.26 2.09
N GLU A 113 0.85 12.27 1.56
CA GLU A 113 2.04 12.87 2.16
C GLU A 113 1.85 14.37 2.30
N VAL A 114 2.46 14.94 3.33
CA VAL A 114 2.55 16.38 3.50
C VAL A 114 3.99 16.81 3.27
N GLY A 115 4.19 17.66 2.30
CA GLY A 115 5.48 18.29 2.02
C GLY A 115 5.71 19.55 2.86
N THR A 116 6.79 20.25 2.56
CA THR A 116 7.09 21.54 3.18
C THR A 116 5.99 22.55 2.87
N LYS A 117 5.78 23.52 3.76
CA LYS A 117 4.75 24.58 3.62
C LYS A 117 3.32 24.05 3.45
N ASN A 118 3.00 22.95 4.15
CA ASN A 118 1.68 22.32 4.11
C ASN A 118 1.24 21.93 2.67
N ALA A 119 2.19 21.52 1.84
CA ALA A 119 1.93 21.06 0.49
C ALA A 119 1.55 19.58 0.52
N TRP A 120 0.26 19.28 0.48
CA TRP A 120 -0.27 17.93 0.47
C TRP A 120 -0.19 17.31 -0.93
N HIS A 121 0.25 16.05 -0.96
CA HIS A 121 0.33 15.24 -2.17
C HIS A 121 -0.36 13.90 -1.95
N ILE A 122 -1.05 13.43 -2.98
CA ILE A 122 -1.66 12.10 -2.99
C ILE A 122 -1.04 11.34 -4.14
N HIS A 123 -0.20 10.36 -3.81
CA HIS A 123 0.32 9.42 -4.79
C HIS A 123 -0.69 8.28 -4.91
N ILE A 124 -1.14 7.99 -6.13
CA ILE A 124 -2.17 6.99 -6.37
C ILE A 124 -1.81 6.12 -7.57
N VAL A 125 -2.07 4.83 -7.44
CA VAL A 125 -2.09 3.89 -8.55
C VAL A 125 -3.54 3.54 -8.84
N LEU A 126 -3.93 3.62 -10.12
CA LEU A 126 -5.26 3.32 -10.63
C LEU A 126 -5.14 2.28 -11.74
N ASN A 127 -6.02 1.29 -11.76
CA ASN A 127 -6.07 0.38 -12.89
C ASN A 127 -6.56 1.10 -14.15
N ARG A 128 -5.86 0.85 -15.26
CA ARG A 128 -6.26 1.37 -16.58
C ARG A 128 -7.41 0.55 -17.16
N ILE A 129 -8.35 1.25 -17.78
CA ILE A 129 -9.40 0.68 -18.62
C ILE A 129 -9.32 1.34 -20.02
N PRO A 130 -9.87 0.74 -21.08
CA PRO A 130 -9.73 1.28 -22.46
C PRO A 130 -10.15 2.74 -22.58
N ASP A 131 -11.15 3.17 -21.82
CA ASP A 131 -11.70 4.54 -21.86
C ASP A 131 -11.14 5.48 -20.79
N THR A 132 -10.10 5.06 -20.03
CA THR A 132 -9.55 5.89 -18.95
C THR A 132 -8.91 7.18 -19.45
N ASP A 133 -8.45 7.21 -20.69
CA ASP A 133 -7.85 8.39 -21.31
C ASP A 133 -8.88 9.53 -21.53
N LEU A 134 -10.18 9.20 -21.45
CA LEU A 134 -11.29 10.16 -21.57
C LEU A 134 -11.70 10.77 -20.22
N ILE A 135 -11.15 10.31 -19.12
CA ILE A 135 -11.50 10.72 -17.75
C ILE A 135 -10.53 11.79 -17.22
N LEU A 136 -9.36 11.85 -17.79
CA LEU A 136 -8.28 12.75 -17.44
C LEU A 136 -8.21 13.96 -18.37
#